data_877baee08d054ca0cc6aee40afe66abf
#
_entry.id   877baee08d054ca0cc6aee40afe66abf
#
_cell.length_a   1.000
_cell.length_b   1.000
_cell.length_c   1.000
_cell.angle_alpha   90.00
_cell.angle_beta   90.00
_cell.angle_gamma   90.00
#
_symmetry.space_group_name_H-M   'P 1'
#
loop_
_entity.id
_entity.type
_entity.pdbx_description
1 polymer ?
#
loop_
_entity_poly.entity_id
_entity_poly.type
_entity_poly.pdbx_seq_one_letter_code
_entity_poly.pdbx_strand_id
1 'polypeptide(L)'
;MAIEFGSRKETFENYKVYETMLAGRPFKAEMGKMCGLSNASALIRYGETCVMCNVVMSPKPREGVDFFPLNVEYEEKLYAAGRIPGSFMRREGRPGERAILTSRVVDRPMRPLFPKEMRNDV
;
A
#
# COMPACT_ATOMS: atom_id res chain seq x y z
N MET A 1 2.49 18.10 -32.10
CA MET A 1 1.73 18.99 -31.23
C MET A 1 1.74 18.37 -29.84
N ALA A 2 2.68 18.78 -28.98
CA ALA A 2 2.79 18.28 -27.61
C ALA A 2 1.69 18.97 -26.78
N ILE A 3 0.80 18.20 -26.19
CA ILE A 3 -0.15 18.70 -25.22
C ILE A 3 0.63 18.92 -23.93
N GLU A 4 1.04 20.14 -23.65
CA GLU A 4 1.52 20.53 -22.33
C GLU A 4 0.30 20.47 -21.38
N PHE A 5 0.22 19.40 -20.61
CA PHE A 5 -0.61 19.42 -19.42
C PHE A 5 0.04 20.42 -18.46
N GLY A 6 -0.52 21.63 -18.42
CA GLY A 6 -0.12 22.60 -17.44
C GLY A 6 -0.10 21.95 -16.07
N SER A 7 0.97 22.16 -15.31
CA SER A 7 1.13 21.66 -13.96
C SER A 7 -0.02 22.23 -13.11
N ARG A 8 -1.13 21.51 -13.00
CA ARG A 8 -2.04 21.72 -11.90
C ARG A 8 -1.21 21.45 -10.63
N LYS A 9 -0.78 22.50 -10.00
CA LYS A 9 -0.45 22.47 -8.57
C LYS A 9 -1.78 22.20 -7.85
N GLU A 10 -2.26 20.98 -7.93
CA GLU A 10 -3.26 20.49 -7.01
C GLU A 10 -2.55 20.44 -5.67
N THR A 11 -2.84 21.42 -4.87
CA THR A 11 -2.39 21.54 -3.48
C THR A 11 -3.13 20.50 -2.65
N PHE A 12 -2.63 19.26 -2.70
CA PHE A 12 -2.94 18.30 -1.65
C PHE A 12 -2.15 18.79 -0.43
N GLU A 13 -2.84 19.20 0.62
CA GLU A 13 -2.24 19.79 1.83
C GLU A 13 -1.11 18.95 2.44
N ASN A 14 -1.15 17.63 2.27
CA ASN A 14 -0.21 16.69 2.84
C ASN A 14 0.60 15.90 1.79
N TYR A 15 0.66 16.37 0.56
CA TYR A 15 1.41 15.67 -0.47
C TYR A 15 2.91 15.84 -0.27
N LYS A 16 3.60 14.71 -0.06
CA LYS A 16 5.05 14.64 0.11
C LYS A 16 5.64 13.64 -0.85
N VAL A 17 6.76 13.97 -1.44
CA VAL A 17 7.51 13.12 -2.35
C VAL A 17 8.92 12.97 -1.82
N TYR A 18 9.38 11.73 -1.70
CA TYR A 18 10.74 11.38 -1.33
C TYR A 18 11.36 10.60 -2.50
N GLU A 19 12.51 11.04 -2.96
CA GLU A 19 13.23 10.40 -4.07
C GLU A 19 14.66 10.11 -3.65
N THR A 20 15.14 8.93 -3.98
CA THR A 20 16.52 8.52 -3.74
C THR A 20 16.95 7.45 -4.74
N MET A 21 18.24 7.18 -4.79
CA MET A 21 18.78 6.05 -5.56
C MET A 21 19.03 4.88 -4.62
N LEU A 22 18.41 3.74 -4.88
CA LEU A 22 18.60 2.51 -4.13
C LEU A 22 19.17 1.43 -5.06
N ALA A 23 20.36 0.92 -4.75
CA ALA A 23 21.04 -0.09 -5.56
C ALA A 23 21.11 0.26 -7.08
N GLY A 24 21.40 1.53 -7.40
CA GLY A 24 21.51 2.00 -8.77
C GLY A 24 20.19 2.20 -9.52
N ARG A 25 19.05 2.10 -8.85
CA ARG A 25 17.71 2.34 -9.41
C ARG A 25 16.99 3.46 -8.69
N PRO A 26 16.18 4.26 -9.39
CA PRO A 26 15.38 5.29 -8.74
C PRO A 26 14.32 4.68 -7.84
N PHE A 27 14.29 5.15 -6.59
CA PHE A 27 13.27 4.84 -5.61
C PHE A 27 12.49 6.11 -5.30
N LYS A 28 11.17 6.05 -5.41
CA LYS A 28 10.28 7.18 -5.16
C LYS A 28 9.13 6.76 -4.26
N ALA A 29 8.88 7.54 -3.22
CA ALA A 29 7.73 7.37 -2.34
C ALA A 29 6.85 8.62 -2.37
N GLU A 30 5.60 8.48 -2.77
CA GLU A 30 4.60 9.54 -2.84
C GLU A 30 3.55 9.29 -1.75
N MET A 31 3.32 10.26 -0.88
CA MET A 31 2.38 10.18 0.24
C MET A 31 1.34 11.29 0.16
N GLY A 32 0.13 11.03 0.69
CA GLY A 32 -0.92 12.05 0.85
C GLY A 32 -1.67 12.43 -0.42
N LYS A 33 -1.48 11.72 -1.53
CA LYS A 33 -2.18 11.97 -2.79
C LYS A 33 -3.36 11.03 -3.02
N MET A 34 -3.22 9.78 -2.65
CA MET A 34 -4.21 8.74 -2.94
C MET A 34 -4.77 8.17 -1.64
N CYS A 35 -5.93 7.52 -1.75
CA CYS A 35 -6.60 6.82 -0.62
C CYS A 35 -6.83 7.71 0.61
N GLY A 36 -7.46 8.86 0.40
CA GLY A 36 -7.76 9.84 1.46
C GLY A 36 -8.65 9.33 2.62
N LEU A 37 -9.30 8.18 2.47
CA LEU A 37 -10.08 7.54 3.54
C LEU A 37 -9.24 6.63 4.45
N SER A 38 -8.02 6.28 4.04
CA SER A 38 -7.10 5.51 4.88
C SER A 38 -6.36 6.44 5.84
N ASN A 39 -5.93 5.90 7.00
CA ASN A 39 -5.14 6.67 7.97
C ASN A 39 -3.77 7.07 7.41
N ALA A 40 -3.19 6.21 6.58
CA ALA A 40 -1.98 6.51 5.84
C ALA A 40 -1.98 5.79 4.49
N SER A 41 -1.38 6.43 3.49
CA SER A 41 -1.20 5.81 2.17
C SER A 41 0.14 6.24 1.57
N ALA A 42 0.79 5.32 0.88
CA ALA A 42 2.01 5.56 0.15
C ALA A 42 2.01 4.83 -1.19
N LEU A 43 2.35 5.53 -2.25
CA LEU A 43 2.63 4.95 -3.55
C LEU A 43 4.14 4.89 -3.74
N ILE A 44 4.67 3.69 -3.77
CA ILE A 44 6.11 3.43 -3.86
C ILE A 44 6.43 2.95 -5.27
N ARG A 45 7.44 3.56 -5.87
CA ARG A 45 7.99 3.14 -7.16
C ARG A 45 9.45 2.77 -7.01
N TYR A 46 9.83 1.64 -7.57
CA TYR A 46 11.21 1.19 -7.66
C TYR A 46 11.49 0.73 -9.09
N GLY A 47 12.14 1.56 -9.86
CA GLY A 47 12.20 1.38 -11.30
C GLY A 47 10.80 1.38 -11.91
N GLU A 48 10.43 0.32 -12.60
CA GLU A 48 9.09 0.14 -13.19
C GLU A 48 8.08 -0.53 -12.24
N THR A 49 8.53 -1.09 -11.13
CA THR A 49 7.64 -1.70 -10.13
C THR A 49 6.96 -0.64 -9.30
N CYS A 50 5.64 -0.76 -9.16
CA CYS A 50 4.82 0.15 -8.37
C CYS A 50 4.02 -0.62 -7.34
N VAL A 51 4.09 -0.19 -6.08
CA VAL A 51 3.34 -0.77 -4.97
C VAL A 51 2.58 0.33 -4.25
N MET A 52 1.29 0.12 -4.06
CA MET A 52 0.45 0.99 -3.25
C MET A 52 0.24 0.35 -1.88
N CYS A 53 0.62 1.05 -0.84
CA CYS A 53 0.44 0.65 0.54
C CYS A 53 -0.60 1.55 1.21
N ASN A 54 -1.61 0.95 1.80
CA ASN A 54 -2.65 1.65 2.55
C ASN A 54 -2.73 1.05 3.94
N VAL A 55 -2.85 1.90 4.94
CA VAL A 55 -2.96 1.51 6.34
C VAL A 55 -4.24 2.10 6.93
N VAL A 56 -5.00 1.25 7.57
CA VAL A 56 -6.21 1.64 8.32
C VAL A 56 -6.10 1.10 9.73
N MET A 57 -6.38 1.92 10.69
CA MET A 57 -6.33 1.56 12.11
C MET A 57 -7.67 1.89 12.78
N SER A 58 -8.16 0.98 13.60
CA SER A 58 -9.37 1.23 14.40
C SER A 58 -9.12 2.35 15.42
N PRO A 59 -10.10 3.26 15.66
CA PRO A 59 -9.92 4.36 16.61
C PRO A 59 -9.86 3.89 18.08
N LYS A 60 -10.37 2.70 18.37
CA LYS A 60 -10.41 2.12 19.72
C LYS A 60 -9.68 0.79 19.76
N PRO A 61 -9.00 0.48 20.88
CA PRO A 61 -8.43 -0.85 21.09
C PRO A 61 -9.52 -1.90 21.09
N ARG A 62 -9.19 -3.09 20.63
CA ARG A 62 -10.09 -4.24 20.67
C ARG A 62 -10.13 -4.83 22.08
N GLU A 63 -11.30 -4.90 22.69
CA GLU A 63 -11.49 -5.46 24.01
C GLU A 63 -11.35 -6.99 24.01
N GLY A 64 -10.79 -7.54 25.10
CA GLY A 64 -10.68 -8.99 25.27
C GLY A 64 -9.57 -9.66 24.48
N VAL A 65 -8.64 -8.90 23.90
CA VAL A 65 -7.53 -9.42 23.09
C VAL A 65 -6.20 -9.11 23.79
N ASP A 66 -5.36 -10.12 23.94
CA ASP A 66 -4.02 -10.03 24.56
C ASP A 66 -2.86 -9.91 23.56
N PHE A 67 -3.16 -9.98 22.27
CA PHE A 67 -2.19 -9.85 21.17
C PHE A 67 -2.50 -8.62 20.28
N PHE A 68 -1.54 -8.24 19.45
CA PHE A 68 -1.69 -7.18 18.46
C PHE A 68 -2.40 -7.72 17.20
N PRO A 69 -3.64 -7.26 16.91
CA PRO A 69 -4.41 -7.72 15.75
C PRO A 69 -4.00 -6.99 14.47
N LEU A 70 -2.85 -7.37 13.91
CA LEU A 70 -2.37 -6.89 12.61
C LEU A 70 -2.77 -7.88 11.53
N ASN A 71 -3.44 -7.39 10.49
CA ASN A 71 -3.75 -8.12 9.27
C ASN A 71 -3.08 -7.46 8.07
N VAL A 72 -2.21 -8.18 7.38
CA VAL A 72 -1.54 -7.72 6.18
C VAL A 72 -2.09 -8.47 4.99
N GLU A 73 -2.63 -7.74 4.03
CA GLU A 73 -3.12 -8.27 2.76
C GLU A 73 -2.23 -7.79 1.61
N TYR A 74 -1.94 -8.67 0.69
CA TYR A 74 -1.20 -8.36 -0.53
C TYR A 74 -1.96 -8.90 -1.74
N GLU A 75 -2.08 -8.08 -2.75
CA GLU A 75 -2.77 -8.44 -3.98
C GLU A 75 -2.05 -7.82 -5.20
N GLU A 76 -1.88 -8.62 -6.24
CA GLU A 76 -1.39 -8.16 -7.53
C GLU A 76 -2.56 -7.73 -8.40
N LYS A 77 -2.56 -6.49 -8.87
CA LYS A 77 -3.64 -5.94 -9.69
C LYS A 77 -3.32 -6.07 -11.17
N LEU A 78 -4.04 -6.92 -11.88
CA LEU A 78 -3.85 -7.16 -13.32
C LEU A 78 -4.08 -5.91 -14.17
N TYR A 79 -4.93 -4.99 -13.72
CA TYR A 79 -5.13 -3.71 -14.42
C TYR A 79 -3.86 -2.84 -14.47
N ALA A 80 -2.93 -3.00 -13.52
CA ALA A 80 -1.65 -2.30 -13.55
C ALA A 80 -0.78 -2.72 -14.75
N ALA A 81 -0.98 -3.93 -15.26
CA ALA A 81 -0.37 -4.44 -16.48
C ALA A 81 -1.28 -4.30 -17.72
N GLY A 82 -2.38 -3.53 -17.62
CA GLY A 82 -3.36 -3.37 -18.70
C GLY A 82 -4.12 -4.65 -19.06
N ARG A 83 -4.26 -5.58 -18.11
CA ARG A 83 -4.92 -6.86 -18.32
C ARG A 83 -6.20 -6.99 -17.51
N ILE A 84 -7.14 -7.76 -18.05
CA ILE A 84 -8.37 -8.14 -17.36
C ILE A 84 -8.18 -9.57 -16.83
N PRO A 85 -8.61 -9.86 -15.58
CA PRO A 85 -8.55 -11.23 -15.04
C PRO A 85 -9.28 -12.23 -15.93
N GLY A 86 -8.67 -13.42 -16.14
CA GLY A 86 -9.20 -14.47 -17.02
C GLY A 86 -10.30 -15.34 -16.40
N SER A 87 -10.74 -15.08 -15.17
CA SER A 87 -11.84 -15.82 -14.55
C SER A 87 -13.19 -15.50 -15.18
N PHE A 88 -14.18 -16.38 -14.97
CA PHE A 88 -15.55 -16.15 -15.44
C PHE A 88 -16.11 -14.80 -14.98
N MET A 89 -15.86 -14.41 -13.76
CA MET A 89 -16.28 -13.12 -13.17
C MET A 89 -15.48 -11.93 -13.69
N ARG A 90 -14.37 -12.15 -14.39
CA ARG A 90 -13.41 -11.11 -14.84
C ARG A 90 -12.96 -10.16 -13.70
N ARG A 91 -12.84 -10.72 -12.50
CA ARG A 91 -12.36 -10.04 -11.30
C ARG A 91 -11.19 -10.82 -10.71
N GLU A 92 -10.40 -10.18 -9.86
CA GLU A 92 -9.19 -10.77 -9.29
C GLU A 92 -9.45 -11.91 -8.31
N GLY A 93 -10.66 -11.99 -7.74
CA GLY A 93 -11.07 -13.08 -6.87
C GLY A 93 -10.29 -13.13 -5.55
N ARG A 94 -10.05 -14.33 -5.03
CA ARG A 94 -9.28 -14.53 -3.78
C ARG A 94 -7.78 -14.47 -4.06
N PRO A 95 -6.98 -13.96 -3.11
CA PRO A 95 -5.53 -13.99 -3.21
C PRO A 95 -5.01 -15.41 -3.42
N GLY A 96 -4.09 -15.58 -4.38
CA GLY A 96 -3.41 -16.85 -4.58
C GLY A 96 -2.39 -17.15 -3.48
N GLU A 97 -1.89 -18.39 -3.40
CA GLU A 97 -0.90 -18.82 -2.40
C GLU A 97 0.34 -17.90 -2.36
N ARG A 98 0.82 -17.48 -3.51
CA ARG A 98 1.98 -16.57 -3.60
C ARG A 98 1.68 -15.22 -2.94
N ALA A 99 0.50 -14.68 -3.14
CA ALA A 99 0.07 -13.43 -2.52
C ALA A 99 -0.02 -13.56 -1.00
N ILE A 100 -0.55 -14.68 -0.51
CA ILE A 100 -0.64 -15.00 0.92
C ILE A 100 0.76 -15.11 1.53
N LEU A 101 1.69 -15.81 0.88
CA LEU A 101 3.07 -15.91 1.36
C LEU A 101 3.77 -14.55 1.37
N THR A 102 3.54 -13.71 0.35
CA THR A 102 4.08 -12.36 0.29
C THR A 102 3.56 -11.51 1.45
N SER A 103 2.26 -11.54 1.74
CA SER A 103 1.69 -10.82 2.88
C SER A 103 2.32 -11.22 4.22
N ARG A 104 2.62 -12.51 4.40
CA ARG A 104 3.32 -13.01 5.58
C ARG A 104 4.76 -12.54 5.69
N VAL A 105 5.45 -12.43 4.56
CA VAL A 105 6.81 -11.88 4.52
C VAL A 105 6.82 -10.40 4.88
N VAL A 106 5.77 -9.65 4.51
CA VAL A 106 5.60 -8.24 4.89
C VAL A 106 5.21 -8.08 6.36
N ASP A 107 4.29 -8.91 6.86
CA ASP A 107 3.82 -8.87 8.26
C ASP A 107 4.97 -9.06 9.27
N ARG A 108 5.83 -10.03 9.01
CA ARG A 108 6.86 -10.46 9.95
C ARG A 108 7.85 -9.37 10.38
N PRO A 109 8.45 -8.57 9.51
CA PRO A 109 9.34 -7.48 9.89
C PRO A 109 8.61 -6.25 10.43
N MET A 110 7.33 -6.05 10.07
CA MET A 110 6.56 -4.89 10.51
C MET A 110 6.06 -5.03 11.94
N ARG A 111 5.64 -6.22 12.32
CA ARG A 111 5.01 -6.48 13.63
C ARG A 111 5.84 -6.01 14.83
N PRO A 112 7.17 -6.21 14.90
CA PRO A 112 7.99 -5.71 15.99
C PRO A 112 8.14 -4.18 16.08
N LEU A 113 7.78 -3.45 15.02
CA LEU A 113 7.87 -1.98 14.98
C LEU A 113 6.71 -1.30 15.72
N PHE A 114 5.64 -2.03 15.99
CA PHE A 114 4.50 -1.53 16.75
C PHE A 114 4.71 -1.68 18.26
N PRO A 115 4.16 -0.77 19.08
CA PRO A 115 4.19 -0.90 20.54
C PRO A 115 3.56 -2.19 21.02
N LYS A 116 4.16 -2.83 22.02
CA LYS A 116 3.68 -4.12 22.57
C LYS A 116 2.28 -4.03 23.20
N GLU A 117 1.94 -2.86 23.69
CA GLU A 117 0.64 -2.58 24.33
C GLU A 117 -0.48 -2.28 23.33
N MET A 118 -0.14 -2.14 22.04
CA MET A 118 -1.13 -1.80 21.00
C MET A 118 -2.12 -2.94 20.79
N ARG A 119 -3.41 -2.61 20.87
CA ARG A 119 -4.53 -3.54 20.70
C ARG A 119 -5.54 -3.07 19.66
N ASN A 120 -5.20 -2.03 18.90
CA ASN A 120 -6.01 -1.55 17.78
C ASN A 120 -5.92 -2.53 16.61
N ASP A 121 -7.04 -2.74 15.91
CA ASP A 121 -7.04 -3.48 14.65
C ASP A 121 -6.32 -2.64 13.58
N VAL A 122 -5.34 -3.22 12.90
CA VAL A 122 -4.56 -2.58 11.84
C VAL A 122 -4.51 -3.45 10.59
#